data_5ab832f41ab2bca7c141744dd8edb66a
#
_entry.id   5ab832f41ab2bca7c141744dd8edb66a
#
_cell.length_a   1.000
_cell.length_b   1.000
_cell.length_c   1.000
_cell.angle_alpha   90.00
_cell.angle_beta   90.00
_cell.angle_gamma   90.00
#
_symmetry.space_group_name_H-M   'P 1'
#
loop_
_entity.id
_entity.type
_entity.pdbx_description
1 polymer ?
#
loop_
_entity_poly.entity_id
_entity_poly.type
_entity_poly.pdbx_seq_one_letter_code
_entity_poly.pdbx_strand_id
1 'polypeptide(L)'
;RYHHNLETSENYFAKVVTTHTYQDRIKTIKAAKRAGLEVCSGGIIGLGETLDDRIQMALALKELDVDSVPVNILVPMEGTPFEDRAALSQSEAIKTIALFRIILKSKTIKIAAGRESILKDFQALAFMAGANGMLIGGYLTIKGREVDEDLKLVEEVKMLWQK
;
A
#
# COMPACT_ATOMS: atom_id res chain seq x y z
N ARG A 1 -1.60 -10.92 -14.00
CA ARG A 1 -1.00 -10.42 -12.74
C ARG A 1 -1.62 -11.14 -11.56
N TYR A 2 -0.79 -11.59 -10.63
CA TYR A 2 -1.23 -12.24 -9.40
C TYR A 2 -1.12 -11.25 -8.23
N HIS A 3 -2.16 -11.15 -7.42
CA HIS A 3 -2.18 -10.27 -6.24
C HIS A 3 -2.10 -11.07 -4.96
N HIS A 4 -1.09 -10.80 -4.13
CA HIS A 4 -0.91 -11.44 -2.83
C HIS A 4 -0.03 -10.59 -1.93
N ASN A 5 -0.64 -9.89 -0.97
CA ASN A 5 0.07 -8.98 -0.08
C ASN A 5 0.92 -9.70 0.96
N LEU A 6 1.98 -9.02 1.46
CA LEU A 6 2.66 -9.39 2.72
C LEU A 6 1.86 -8.94 3.94
N GLU A 7 1.01 -7.95 3.80
CA GLU A 7 0.22 -7.22 4.79
C GLU A 7 1.04 -6.30 5.69
N THR A 8 2.14 -6.78 6.30
CA THR A 8 3.03 -6.01 7.16
C THR A 8 4.44 -6.64 7.17
N SER A 9 5.32 -6.23 8.10
CA SER A 9 6.63 -6.88 8.34
C SER A 9 6.47 -8.29 8.92
N GLU A 10 7.51 -9.12 8.79
CA GLU A 10 7.54 -10.44 9.43
C GLU A 10 7.37 -10.34 10.94
N ASN A 11 8.06 -9.38 11.58
CA ASN A 11 8.03 -9.17 13.03
C ASN A 11 6.64 -8.76 13.56
N TYR A 12 5.88 -8.03 12.74
CA TYR A 12 4.55 -7.55 13.14
C TYR A 12 3.42 -8.47 12.68
N PHE A 13 3.70 -9.41 11.77
CA PHE A 13 2.70 -10.23 11.08
C PHE A 13 1.78 -11.01 12.03
N ALA A 14 2.33 -11.67 13.04
CA ALA A 14 1.56 -12.46 13.99
C ALA A 14 0.58 -11.63 14.86
N LYS A 15 0.75 -10.31 14.93
CA LYS A 15 -0.19 -9.39 15.59
C LYS A 15 -1.40 -9.04 14.72
N VAL A 16 -1.32 -9.32 13.43
CA VAL A 16 -2.34 -8.95 12.42
C VAL A 16 -3.04 -10.18 11.88
N VAL A 17 -2.29 -11.26 11.63
CA VAL A 17 -2.78 -12.46 10.95
C VAL A 17 -2.55 -13.68 11.84
N THR A 18 -3.61 -14.42 12.13
CA THR A 18 -3.59 -15.60 13.00
C THR A 18 -3.84 -16.93 12.27
N THR A 19 -4.26 -16.89 11.01
CA THR A 19 -4.72 -18.06 10.25
C THR A 19 -3.62 -18.75 9.45
N HIS A 20 -2.50 -18.06 9.19
CA HIS A 20 -1.36 -18.58 8.43
C HIS A 20 -0.11 -17.76 8.78
N THR A 21 1.05 -18.20 8.31
CA THR A 21 2.33 -17.57 8.63
C THR A 21 2.78 -16.57 7.56
N TYR A 22 3.65 -15.65 7.93
CA TYR A 22 4.33 -14.76 7.00
C TYR A 22 5.08 -15.55 5.92
N GLN A 23 5.72 -16.68 6.29
CA GLN A 23 6.46 -17.54 5.36
C GLN A 23 5.55 -18.20 4.31
N ASP A 24 4.28 -18.45 4.63
CA ASP A 24 3.34 -18.97 3.64
C ASP A 24 3.04 -17.93 2.55
N ARG A 25 2.99 -16.64 2.90
CA ARG A 25 2.86 -15.54 1.92
C ARG A 25 4.10 -15.45 1.05
N ILE A 26 5.29 -15.51 1.64
CA ILE A 26 6.57 -15.53 0.90
C ILE A 26 6.61 -16.70 -0.10
N LYS A 27 6.26 -17.91 0.34
CA LYS A 27 6.22 -19.11 -0.53
C LYS A 27 5.27 -18.91 -1.71
N THR A 28 4.09 -18.35 -1.47
CA THR A 28 3.08 -18.08 -2.51
C THR A 28 3.59 -17.07 -3.53
N ILE A 29 4.18 -15.96 -3.10
CA ILE A 29 4.77 -14.94 -3.97
C ILE A 29 5.88 -15.55 -4.83
N LYS A 30 6.81 -16.29 -4.20
CA LYS A 30 7.89 -16.96 -4.90
C LYS A 30 7.38 -17.99 -5.92
N ALA A 31 6.31 -18.71 -5.60
CA ALA A 31 5.68 -19.66 -6.52
C ALA A 31 5.07 -18.95 -7.73
N ALA A 32 4.35 -17.85 -7.52
CA ALA A 32 3.78 -17.05 -8.61
C ALA A 32 4.87 -16.49 -9.55
N LYS A 33 5.97 -15.96 -8.97
CA LYS A 33 7.13 -15.48 -9.75
C LYS A 33 7.76 -16.62 -10.57
N ARG A 34 7.99 -17.81 -9.97
CA ARG A 34 8.51 -18.99 -10.71
C ARG A 34 7.59 -19.45 -11.86
N ALA A 35 6.28 -19.23 -11.72
CA ALA A 35 5.31 -19.52 -12.78
C ALA A 35 5.27 -18.42 -13.87
N GLY A 36 6.16 -17.43 -13.82
CA GLY A 36 6.23 -16.35 -14.82
C GLY A 36 5.14 -15.29 -14.66
N LEU A 37 4.44 -15.24 -13.53
CA LEU A 37 3.40 -14.25 -13.31
C LEU A 37 4.00 -12.92 -12.81
N GLU A 38 3.47 -11.79 -13.30
CA GLU A 38 3.65 -10.52 -12.63
C GLU A 38 2.99 -10.56 -11.24
N VAL A 39 3.70 -10.09 -10.22
CA VAL A 39 3.21 -10.09 -8.84
C VAL A 39 2.95 -8.67 -8.35
N CYS A 40 1.72 -8.46 -7.85
CA CYS A 40 1.32 -7.28 -7.11
C CYS A 40 1.28 -7.66 -5.62
N SER A 41 2.20 -7.13 -4.83
CA SER A 41 2.29 -7.40 -3.40
C SER A 41 2.66 -6.14 -2.63
N GLY A 42 1.97 -5.88 -1.55
CA GLY A 42 2.17 -4.74 -0.67
C GLY A 42 1.66 -5.06 0.73
N GLY A 43 1.11 -4.07 1.38
CA GLY A 43 0.59 -4.24 2.74
C GLY A 43 -0.31 -3.09 3.18
N ILE A 44 -0.57 -3.08 4.48
CA ILE A 44 -1.39 -2.09 5.16
C ILE A 44 -0.52 -1.33 6.15
N ILE A 45 -0.57 -0.01 6.13
CA ILE A 45 0.06 0.86 7.11
C ILE A 45 -0.97 1.45 8.06
N GLY A 46 -0.56 1.75 9.29
CA GLY A 46 -1.47 2.25 10.34
C GLY A 46 -2.09 1.17 11.22
N LEU A 47 -1.62 -0.09 11.12
CA LEU A 47 -2.03 -1.21 11.97
C LEU A 47 -1.50 -1.10 13.42
N GLY A 48 -0.61 -0.15 13.69
CA GLY A 48 0.14 0.01 14.94
C GLY A 48 1.58 -0.49 14.85
N GLU A 49 2.03 -0.78 13.64
CA GLU A 49 3.40 -1.11 13.29
C GLU A 49 4.32 0.11 13.44
N THR A 50 5.60 -0.14 13.63
CA THR A 50 6.63 0.89 13.73
C THR A 50 7.13 1.34 12.35
N LEU A 51 7.91 2.42 12.32
CA LEU A 51 8.62 2.82 11.10
C LEU A 51 9.60 1.74 10.62
N ASP A 52 10.26 1.06 11.56
CA ASP A 52 11.16 -0.05 11.22
C ASP A 52 10.41 -1.20 10.56
N ASP A 53 9.22 -1.54 11.03
CA ASP A 53 8.35 -2.54 10.39
C ASP A 53 8.03 -2.16 8.93
N ARG A 54 7.75 -0.89 8.65
CA ARG A 54 7.50 -0.41 7.27
C ARG A 54 8.75 -0.52 6.41
N ILE A 55 9.93 -0.20 6.96
CA ILE A 55 11.22 -0.40 6.28
C ILE A 55 11.43 -1.87 5.95
N GLN A 56 11.25 -2.77 6.93
CA GLN A 56 11.41 -4.21 6.75
C GLN A 56 10.46 -4.77 5.68
N MET A 57 9.19 -4.33 5.69
CA MET A 57 8.22 -4.71 4.65
C MET A 57 8.70 -4.26 3.26
N ALA A 58 9.16 -3.02 3.11
CA ALA A 58 9.65 -2.51 1.83
C ALA A 58 10.91 -3.26 1.34
N LEU A 59 11.82 -3.61 2.25
CA LEU A 59 13.01 -4.42 1.93
C LEU A 59 12.64 -5.83 1.48
N ALA A 60 11.69 -6.48 2.17
CA ALA A 60 11.19 -7.79 1.78
C ALA A 60 10.51 -7.77 0.39
N LEU A 61 9.70 -6.76 0.10
CA LEU A 61 9.08 -6.57 -1.22
C LEU A 61 10.11 -6.36 -2.33
N LYS A 62 11.20 -5.64 -2.02
CA LYS A 62 12.33 -5.45 -2.92
C LYS A 62 13.07 -6.76 -3.19
N GLU A 63 13.38 -7.54 -2.14
CA GLU A 63 14.05 -8.84 -2.25
C GLU A 63 13.22 -9.85 -3.05
N LEU A 64 11.90 -9.84 -2.87
CA LEU A 64 10.95 -10.68 -3.63
C LEU A 64 10.81 -10.22 -5.10
N ASP A 65 11.40 -9.10 -5.45
CA ASP A 65 11.35 -8.52 -6.81
C ASP A 65 9.91 -8.41 -7.34
N VAL A 66 8.98 -7.93 -6.51
CA VAL A 66 7.59 -7.74 -6.92
C VAL A 66 7.47 -6.61 -7.96
N ASP A 67 6.44 -6.69 -8.81
CA ASP A 67 6.30 -5.76 -9.95
C ASP A 67 5.51 -4.51 -9.57
N SER A 68 4.59 -4.62 -8.60
CA SER A 68 3.86 -3.47 -8.08
C SER A 68 3.51 -3.62 -6.60
N VAL A 69 3.49 -2.49 -5.90
CA VAL A 69 3.32 -2.42 -4.45
C VAL A 69 2.12 -1.51 -4.12
N PRO A 70 0.95 -2.08 -3.81
CA PRO A 70 -0.15 -1.31 -3.25
C PRO A 70 0.15 -0.97 -1.78
N VAL A 71 0.02 0.30 -1.43
CA VAL A 71 0.04 0.81 -0.07
C VAL A 71 -1.39 1.08 0.35
N ASN A 72 -1.93 0.20 1.19
CA ASN A 72 -3.22 0.40 1.82
C ASN A 72 -3.02 1.13 3.15
N ILE A 73 -4.00 1.91 3.55
CA ILE A 73 -3.97 2.64 4.83
C ILE A 73 -5.16 2.18 5.65
N LEU A 74 -4.91 1.74 6.89
CA LEU A 74 -5.97 1.29 7.77
C LEU A 74 -6.99 2.42 8.01
N VAL A 75 -8.24 2.11 7.79
CA VAL A 75 -9.38 2.91 8.27
C VAL A 75 -10.00 2.13 9.43
N PRO A 76 -9.86 2.58 10.68
CA PRO A 76 -10.49 1.93 11.82
C PRO A 76 -12.00 1.86 11.63
N MET A 77 -12.58 0.69 11.85
CA MET A 77 -14.01 0.45 11.68
C MET A 77 -14.55 -0.29 12.90
N GLU A 78 -15.70 0.15 13.39
CA GLU A 78 -16.44 -0.49 14.49
C GLU A 78 -16.68 -1.98 14.19
N GLY A 79 -16.55 -2.82 15.23
CA GLY A 79 -16.70 -4.27 15.12
C GLY A 79 -15.47 -5.01 14.55
N THR A 80 -14.37 -4.30 14.31
CA THR A 80 -13.11 -4.92 13.84
C THR A 80 -12.05 -4.94 14.94
N PRO A 81 -11.06 -5.86 14.88
CA PRO A 81 -9.97 -5.90 15.87
C PRO A 81 -9.12 -4.62 15.95
N PHE A 82 -9.28 -3.70 15.02
CA PHE A 82 -8.53 -2.45 14.93
C PHE A 82 -9.42 -1.21 15.12
N GLU A 83 -10.64 -1.36 15.63
CA GLU A 83 -11.59 -0.24 15.80
C GLU A 83 -11.07 0.88 16.69
N ASP A 84 -10.33 0.54 17.75
CA ASP A 84 -9.75 1.51 18.70
C ASP A 84 -8.40 2.11 18.23
N ARG A 85 -7.93 1.78 17.04
CA ARG A 85 -6.68 2.31 16.53
C ARG A 85 -6.86 3.78 16.12
N ALA A 86 -5.93 4.62 16.56
CA ALA A 86 -5.85 5.97 16.02
C ALA A 86 -5.54 5.91 14.51
N ALA A 87 -6.30 6.66 13.72
CA ALA A 87 -6.04 6.77 12.29
C ALA A 87 -4.63 7.31 12.04
N LEU A 88 -3.94 6.74 11.05
CA LEU A 88 -2.61 7.21 10.66
C LEU A 88 -2.70 8.66 10.17
N SER A 89 -1.75 9.52 10.56
CA SER A 89 -1.73 10.88 10.05
C SER A 89 -1.37 10.92 8.56
N GLN A 90 -1.87 11.92 7.87
CA GLN A 90 -1.54 12.17 6.45
C GLN A 90 -0.02 12.26 6.23
N SER A 91 0.68 12.98 7.13
CA SER A 91 2.13 13.14 7.05
C SER A 91 2.88 11.81 7.18
N GLU A 92 2.46 10.93 8.08
CA GLU A 92 3.07 9.60 8.23
C GLU A 92 2.82 8.72 6.99
N ALA A 93 1.63 8.78 6.40
CA ALA A 93 1.33 8.06 5.17
C ALA A 93 2.22 8.56 4.01
N ILE A 94 2.35 9.88 3.84
CA ILE A 94 3.21 10.49 2.80
C ILE A 94 4.69 10.13 3.00
N LYS A 95 5.20 10.23 4.24
CA LYS A 95 6.58 9.81 4.58
C LYS A 95 6.82 8.34 4.25
N THR A 96 5.85 7.48 4.53
CA THR A 96 5.96 6.04 4.21
C THR A 96 6.04 5.80 2.70
N ILE A 97 5.24 6.52 1.91
CA ILE A 97 5.31 6.44 0.43
C ILE A 97 6.67 6.89 -0.08
N ALA A 98 7.21 8.01 0.45
CA ALA A 98 8.55 8.49 0.09
C ALA A 98 9.64 7.48 0.44
N LEU A 99 9.56 6.89 1.63
CA LEU A 99 10.46 5.83 2.07
C LEU A 99 10.41 4.61 1.14
N PHE A 100 9.21 4.16 0.78
CA PHE A 100 9.01 3.05 -0.16
C PHE A 100 9.62 3.38 -1.52
N ARG A 101 9.48 4.63 -2.02
CA ARG A 101 10.08 5.04 -3.28
C ARG A 101 11.62 4.96 -3.24
N ILE A 102 12.24 5.40 -2.15
CA ILE A 102 13.69 5.33 -1.96
C ILE A 102 14.17 3.86 -1.99
N ILE A 103 13.47 2.97 -1.29
CA ILE A 103 13.84 1.54 -1.18
C ILE A 103 13.55 0.79 -2.47
N LEU A 104 12.34 0.96 -3.04
CA LEU A 104 11.82 0.20 -4.17
C LEU A 104 12.23 0.78 -5.54
N LYS A 105 12.83 1.96 -5.56
CA LYS A 105 13.36 2.63 -6.77
C LYS A 105 12.30 2.74 -7.89
N SER A 106 12.42 1.94 -8.95
CA SER A 106 11.61 2.00 -10.17
C SER A 106 10.30 1.20 -10.12
N LYS A 107 10.02 0.48 -9.02
CA LYS A 107 8.79 -0.33 -8.91
C LYS A 107 7.52 0.54 -8.93
N THR A 108 6.43 -0.04 -9.38
CA THR A 108 5.13 0.63 -9.31
C THR A 108 4.66 0.68 -7.86
N ILE A 109 4.49 1.87 -7.29
CA ILE A 109 3.92 2.10 -5.96
C ILE A 109 2.54 2.71 -6.15
N LYS A 110 1.52 2.04 -5.62
CA LYS A 110 0.12 2.47 -5.76
C LYS A 110 -0.44 2.93 -4.43
N ILE A 111 -1.04 4.10 -4.39
CA ILE A 111 -1.95 4.43 -3.31
C ILE A 111 -3.25 3.63 -3.49
N ALA A 112 -3.70 2.98 -2.44
CA ALA A 112 -4.77 1.98 -2.53
C ALA A 112 -5.86 2.23 -1.48
N ALA A 113 -6.46 1.20 -0.91
CA ALA A 113 -7.58 1.36 0.03
C ALA A 113 -7.21 2.26 1.22
N GLY A 114 -8.18 3.04 1.69
CA GLY A 114 -8.03 4.00 2.79
C GLY A 114 -7.47 5.36 2.36
N ARG A 115 -7.02 5.53 1.10
CA ARG A 115 -6.47 6.80 0.62
C ARG A 115 -7.45 7.97 0.74
N GLU A 116 -8.73 7.75 0.42
CA GLU A 116 -9.76 8.80 0.48
C GLU A 116 -10.00 9.27 1.90
N SER A 117 -10.13 8.33 2.83
CA SER A 117 -10.43 8.61 4.24
C SER A 117 -9.26 9.24 4.96
N ILE A 118 -8.04 8.80 4.66
CA ILE A 118 -6.83 9.20 5.40
C ILE A 118 -6.09 10.34 4.68
N LEU A 119 -5.78 10.21 3.38
CA LEU A 119 -5.05 11.26 2.67
C LEU A 119 -5.92 12.47 2.33
N LYS A 120 -7.22 12.28 2.09
CA LYS A 120 -8.13 13.40 1.76
C LYS A 120 -7.55 14.28 0.65
N ASP A 121 -7.36 15.56 0.91
CA ASP A 121 -6.81 16.55 -0.03
C ASP A 121 -5.31 16.35 -0.31
N PHE A 122 -4.62 15.52 0.48
CA PHE A 122 -3.18 15.23 0.33
C PHE A 122 -2.88 14.13 -0.69
N GLN A 123 -3.87 13.60 -1.43
CA GLN A 123 -3.63 12.51 -2.39
C GLN A 123 -2.63 12.90 -3.48
N ALA A 124 -2.65 14.15 -3.96
CA ALA A 124 -1.66 14.64 -4.92
C ALA A 124 -0.24 14.61 -4.36
N LEU A 125 -0.05 14.91 -3.07
CA LEU A 125 1.26 14.83 -2.41
C LEU A 125 1.80 13.41 -2.32
N ALA A 126 0.94 12.39 -2.31
CA ALA A 126 1.40 11.00 -2.37
C ALA A 126 2.11 10.69 -3.69
N PHE A 127 1.66 11.26 -4.80
CA PHE A 127 2.36 11.15 -6.09
C PHE A 127 3.68 11.93 -6.07
N MET A 128 3.70 13.13 -5.51
CA MET A 128 4.94 13.91 -5.33
C MET A 128 5.95 13.19 -4.43
N ALA A 129 5.48 12.44 -3.44
CA ALA A 129 6.30 11.60 -2.57
C ALA A 129 6.82 10.33 -3.25
N GLY A 130 6.31 9.99 -4.44
CA GLY A 130 6.83 8.90 -5.25
C GLY A 130 5.85 7.78 -5.58
N ALA A 131 4.57 7.87 -5.22
CA ALA A 131 3.57 7.00 -5.82
C ALA A 131 3.51 7.26 -7.35
N ASN A 132 3.30 6.22 -8.14
CA ASN A 132 3.16 6.31 -9.60
C ASN A 132 1.99 5.48 -10.12
N GLY A 133 1.04 5.18 -9.25
CA GLY A 133 -0.22 4.53 -9.55
C GLY A 133 -1.22 4.72 -8.43
N MET A 134 -2.47 4.39 -8.70
CA MET A 134 -3.52 4.37 -7.70
C MET A 134 -4.56 3.31 -8.04
N LEU A 135 -5.32 2.87 -7.06
CA LEU A 135 -6.58 2.15 -7.27
C LEU A 135 -7.69 3.17 -7.43
N ILE A 136 -8.49 3.01 -8.47
CA ILE A 136 -9.59 3.90 -8.84
C ILE A 136 -10.94 3.26 -8.49
N GLY A 137 -11.89 4.06 -8.07
CA GLY A 137 -13.24 3.63 -7.74
C GLY A 137 -13.40 3.00 -6.36
N GLY A 138 -14.42 2.17 -6.21
CA GLY A 138 -14.77 1.58 -4.91
C GLY A 138 -13.91 0.38 -4.51
N TYR A 139 -13.95 0.10 -3.23
CA TYR A 139 -13.31 -1.06 -2.60
C TYR A 139 -14.38 -2.06 -2.14
N LEU A 140 -13.95 -3.27 -1.75
CA LEU A 140 -14.87 -4.33 -1.33
C LEU A 140 -15.76 -3.93 -0.13
N THR A 141 -15.24 -3.12 0.78
CA THR A 141 -15.91 -2.78 2.05
C THR A 141 -16.27 -1.31 2.20
N ILE A 142 -15.66 -0.43 1.42
CA ILE A 142 -15.85 1.03 1.52
C ILE A 142 -16.10 1.59 0.13
N LYS A 143 -17.09 2.48 0.00
CA LYS A 143 -17.29 3.25 -1.22
C LYS A 143 -16.10 4.18 -1.39
N GLY A 144 -15.40 4.07 -2.52
CA GLY A 144 -14.34 4.99 -2.92
C GLY A 144 -14.90 6.29 -3.52
N ARG A 145 -14.00 7.11 -4.05
CA ARG A 145 -14.38 8.30 -4.83
C ARG A 145 -15.02 7.88 -6.15
N GLU A 146 -15.74 8.82 -6.75
CA GLU A 146 -16.24 8.62 -8.11
C GLU A 146 -15.05 8.54 -9.08
N VAL A 147 -15.18 7.66 -10.07
CA VAL A 147 -14.09 7.36 -11.03
C VAL A 147 -13.60 8.62 -11.74
N ASP A 148 -14.52 9.52 -12.12
CA ASP A 148 -14.19 10.76 -12.83
C ASP A 148 -13.36 11.71 -11.97
N GLU A 149 -13.59 11.76 -10.65
CA GLU A 149 -12.78 12.56 -9.73
C GLU A 149 -11.35 12.02 -9.64
N ASP A 150 -11.20 10.71 -9.61
CA ASP A 150 -9.89 10.05 -9.58
C ASP A 150 -9.14 10.25 -10.89
N LEU A 151 -9.83 10.13 -12.03
CA LEU A 151 -9.23 10.40 -13.34
C LEU A 151 -8.79 11.85 -13.47
N LYS A 152 -9.60 12.81 -13.01
CA LYS A 152 -9.23 14.22 -12.99
C LYS A 152 -8.00 14.47 -12.13
N LEU A 153 -7.92 13.87 -10.92
CA LEU A 153 -6.73 13.97 -10.08
C LEU A 153 -5.49 13.44 -10.81
N VAL A 154 -5.60 12.29 -11.47
CA VAL A 154 -4.48 11.70 -12.23
C VAL A 154 -4.02 12.62 -13.36
N GLU A 155 -4.95 13.23 -14.11
CA GLU A 155 -4.61 14.18 -15.18
C GLU A 155 -3.89 15.41 -14.63
N GLU A 156 -4.42 16.04 -13.57
CA GLU A 156 -3.78 17.18 -12.91
C GLU A 156 -2.37 16.86 -12.41
N VAL A 157 -2.17 15.68 -11.79
CA VAL A 157 -0.85 15.24 -11.36
C VAL A 157 0.10 15.01 -12.53
N LYS A 158 -0.38 14.44 -13.66
CA LYS A 158 0.46 14.27 -14.86
C LYS A 158 0.97 15.59 -15.40
N MET A 159 0.14 16.64 -15.37
CA MET A 159 0.52 17.98 -15.85
C MET A 159 1.72 18.56 -15.08
N LEU A 160 1.93 18.19 -13.81
CA LEU A 160 3.10 18.62 -13.04
C LEU A 160 4.44 18.09 -13.59
N TRP A 161 4.40 17.03 -14.41
CA TRP A 161 5.57 16.37 -14.99
C TRP A 161 5.72 16.57 -16.50
N GLN A 162 4.72 17.18 -17.14
CA GLN A 162 4.80 17.57 -18.55
C GLN A 162 5.64 18.85 -18.68
N LYS A 163 6.66 18.80 -19.55
CA LYS A 163 7.45 19.97 -19.93
C LYS A 163 6.75 20.75 -21.02
#